data_5379ad7cf57ff2ddb5f6ff84e5b58dfd
#
_entry.id   5379ad7cf57ff2ddb5f6ff84e5b58dfd
#
_cell.length_a   1.000
_cell.length_b   1.000
_cell.length_c   1.000
_cell.angle_alpha   90.00
_cell.angle_beta   90.00
_cell.angle_gamma   90.00
#
_symmetry.space_group_name_H-M   'P 1'
#
loop_
_entity.id
_entity.type
_entity.pdbx_description
1 polymer ?
#
loop_
_entity_poly.entity_id
_entity_poly.type
_entity_poly.pdbx_seq_one_letter_code
_entity_poly.pdbx_strand_id
1 'polypeptide(L)'
;NTNISYQILDWLSISGRIRIDNAVTDFTEKFYATSNSTLIEGSSNGLYGITKTEDRQTYGDVLLNINKMFGENWSLQANIGAVISDIRQDAFKNRGPIMESGIANLFNVFQLDDTRVSREQSGWREQYQSVFASAEIGYKGAYYLTLTGRNDWPSQLAGPQSVSSSFFYPSVGASVVLSQLIPNMPENLSFVKLRGSWASVGLPFARFLANPVYVWDADNKVWKTETNYPFYDLKPERTDSWEVGLTMRFLKHFKLDVSYYNTKTYNQTFDPQISVSSGYSTLYVQTGSVRNRGVELAL
;
A
#
# COMPACT_ATOMS: atom_id res chain seq x y z
N ASN A 1 -20.15 -3.38 4.19
CA ASN A 1 -19.83 -3.43 2.77
C ASN A 1 -21.14 -3.44 1.98
N THR A 2 -21.34 -2.43 1.15
CA THR A 2 -22.52 -2.30 0.28
C THR A 2 -22.04 -2.14 -1.16
N ASN A 3 -22.63 -2.90 -2.06
CA ASN A 3 -22.37 -2.85 -3.48
C ASN A 3 -23.70 -2.69 -4.23
N ILE A 4 -23.75 -1.74 -5.14
CA ILE A 4 -24.91 -1.48 -6.02
C ILE A 4 -24.39 -1.55 -7.44
N SER A 5 -25.07 -2.30 -8.30
CA SER A 5 -24.79 -2.31 -9.73
C SER A 5 -26.07 -2.11 -10.52
N TYR A 6 -25.96 -1.38 -11.62
CA TYR A 6 -27.04 -1.08 -12.53
C TYR A 6 -26.60 -1.32 -13.97
N GLN A 7 -27.40 -2.13 -14.68
CA GLN A 7 -27.20 -2.37 -16.11
C GLN A 7 -27.88 -1.27 -16.90
N ILE A 8 -27.07 -0.42 -17.58
CA ILE A 8 -27.57 0.71 -18.37
C ILE A 8 -27.98 0.22 -19.76
N LEU A 9 -27.11 -0.59 -20.38
CA LEU A 9 -27.31 -1.26 -21.67
C LEU A 9 -26.74 -2.67 -21.59
N ASP A 10 -27.04 -3.55 -22.50
CA ASP A 10 -26.54 -4.94 -22.50
C ASP A 10 -25.01 -5.03 -22.44
N TRP A 11 -24.33 -4.01 -22.92
CA TRP A 11 -22.86 -3.91 -22.96
C TRP A 11 -22.28 -2.88 -21.99
N LEU A 12 -23.11 -2.16 -21.21
CA LEU A 12 -22.69 -1.04 -20.36
C LEU A 12 -23.35 -1.17 -18.98
N SER A 13 -22.54 -1.25 -17.93
CA SER A 13 -23.02 -1.22 -16.54
C SER A 13 -22.22 -0.24 -15.68
N ILE A 14 -22.86 0.26 -14.65
CA ILE A 14 -22.23 1.06 -13.61
C ILE A 14 -22.36 0.32 -12.28
N SER A 15 -21.30 0.33 -11.49
CA SER A 15 -21.34 -0.19 -10.13
C SER A 15 -20.68 0.78 -9.17
N GLY A 16 -21.19 0.80 -7.94
CA GLY A 16 -20.64 1.58 -6.84
C GLY A 16 -20.50 0.70 -5.60
N ARG A 17 -19.42 0.88 -4.87
CA ARG A 17 -19.14 0.14 -3.65
C ARG A 17 -18.71 1.09 -2.54
N ILE A 18 -19.23 0.84 -1.35
CA ILE A 18 -18.81 1.51 -0.11
C ILE A 18 -18.46 0.42 0.89
N ARG A 19 -17.29 0.57 1.53
CA ARG A 19 -16.81 -0.29 2.60
C ARG A 19 -16.34 0.56 3.76
N ILE A 20 -16.76 0.19 4.96
CA ILE A 20 -16.27 0.77 6.21
C ILE A 20 -15.78 -0.37 7.07
N ASP A 21 -14.51 -0.31 7.44
CA ASP A 21 -13.89 -1.23 8.38
C ASP A 21 -13.51 -0.44 9.64
N ASN A 22 -13.79 -1.01 10.79
CA ASN A 22 -13.39 -0.48 12.08
C ASN A 22 -12.81 -1.60 12.92
N ALA A 23 -11.58 -1.43 13.39
CA ALA A 23 -10.90 -2.36 14.27
C ALA A 23 -10.49 -1.64 15.55
N VAL A 24 -10.78 -2.23 16.70
CA VAL A 24 -10.35 -1.72 18.00
C VAL A 24 -9.42 -2.75 18.61
N THR A 25 -8.24 -2.31 18.97
CA THR A 25 -7.22 -3.14 19.63
C THR A 25 -6.99 -2.59 21.02
N ASP A 26 -7.24 -3.41 22.04
CA ASP A 26 -6.91 -3.14 23.43
C ASP A 26 -5.66 -3.93 23.81
N PHE A 27 -4.61 -3.21 24.20
CA PHE A 27 -3.37 -3.80 24.67
C PHE A 27 -3.18 -3.43 26.15
N THR A 28 -2.92 -4.44 26.99
CA THR A 28 -2.74 -4.24 28.42
C THR A 28 -1.40 -4.84 28.86
N GLU A 29 -0.57 -4.03 29.54
CA GLU A 29 0.65 -4.46 30.21
C GLU A 29 0.43 -4.55 31.72
N LYS A 30 0.89 -5.63 32.31
CA LYS A 30 0.88 -5.84 33.78
C LYS A 30 2.20 -6.44 34.21
N PHE A 31 3.02 -5.66 34.88
CA PHE A 31 4.20 -6.15 35.53
C PHE A 31 3.99 -6.17 37.05
N TYR A 32 4.07 -7.35 37.64
CA TYR A 32 3.82 -7.56 39.06
C TYR A 32 4.92 -6.96 39.91
N ALA A 33 4.60 -6.65 41.16
CA ALA A 33 5.53 -6.12 42.17
C ALA A 33 6.80 -6.97 42.39
N THR A 34 6.72 -8.27 42.06
CA THR A 34 7.84 -9.22 42.10
C THR A 34 8.72 -9.21 40.85
N SER A 35 8.37 -8.40 39.85
CA SER A 35 9.16 -8.29 38.61
C SER A 35 10.46 -7.54 38.85
N ASN A 36 11.40 -7.66 37.90
CA ASN A 36 12.65 -6.92 37.95
C ASN A 36 12.41 -5.40 38.12
N SER A 37 13.14 -4.75 39.03
CA SER A 37 13.01 -3.33 39.35
C SER A 37 13.04 -2.41 38.10
N THR A 38 13.86 -2.74 37.10
CA THR A 38 13.94 -1.98 35.86
C THR A 38 12.64 -2.05 35.07
N LEU A 39 11.97 -3.20 35.04
CA LEU A 39 10.70 -3.39 34.32
C LEU A 39 9.53 -2.66 34.98
N ILE A 40 9.57 -2.47 36.26
CA ILE A 40 8.53 -1.79 37.04
C ILE A 40 8.91 -0.35 37.38
N GLU A 41 9.97 0.17 36.75
CA GLU A 41 10.46 1.53 36.88
C GLU A 41 10.72 1.91 38.36
N GLY A 42 11.22 0.94 39.16
CA GLY A 42 11.54 1.10 40.56
C GLY A 42 10.37 1.11 41.54
N SER A 43 9.13 0.89 41.10
CA SER A 43 7.97 0.81 42.00
C SER A 43 7.96 -0.51 42.76
N SER A 44 7.63 -0.47 44.04
CA SER A 44 7.40 -1.67 44.86
C SER A 44 6.06 -2.34 44.58
N ASN A 45 5.16 -1.69 43.88
CA ASN A 45 3.77 -2.10 43.66
C ASN A 45 3.47 -2.65 42.26
N GLY A 46 4.44 -2.55 41.32
CA GLY A 46 4.31 -3.03 39.96
C GLY A 46 4.10 -1.91 38.95
N LEU A 47 3.82 -2.28 37.69
CA LEU A 47 3.58 -1.35 36.60
C LEU A 47 2.31 -1.77 35.82
N TYR A 48 1.54 -0.78 35.41
CA TYR A 48 0.34 -0.98 34.59
C TYR A 48 0.35 -0.09 33.36
N GLY A 49 0.00 -0.68 32.23
CA GLY A 49 -0.20 0.02 30.97
C GLY A 49 -1.48 -0.41 30.26
N ILE A 50 -2.18 0.55 29.69
CA ILE A 50 -3.30 0.31 28.78
C ILE A 50 -3.12 1.19 27.55
N THR A 51 -3.21 0.56 26.39
CA THR A 51 -3.24 1.24 25.09
C THR A 51 -4.48 0.80 24.33
N LYS A 52 -5.26 1.76 23.90
CA LYS A 52 -6.41 1.52 23.04
C LYS A 52 -6.14 2.17 21.69
N THR A 53 -6.21 1.38 20.63
CA THR A 53 -6.02 1.84 19.25
C THR A 53 -7.28 1.56 18.46
N GLU A 54 -7.79 2.58 17.78
CA GLU A 54 -8.89 2.47 16.85
C GLU A 54 -8.41 2.77 15.44
N ASP A 55 -8.52 1.78 14.54
CA ASP A 55 -8.22 1.87 13.13
C ASP A 55 -9.54 1.90 12.35
N ARG A 56 -9.73 2.95 11.56
CA ARG A 56 -10.91 3.11 10.71
C ARG A 56 -10.48 3.30 9.28
N GLN A 57 -11.05 2.48 8.40
CA GLN A 57 -10.91 2.66 6.96
C GLN A 57 -12.29 2.86 6.33
N THR A 58 -12.41 3.92 5.54
CA THR A 58 -13.56 4.16 4.66
C THR A 58 -13.09 4.10 3.22
N TYR A 59 -13.73 3.27 2.44
CA TYR A 59 -13.42 3.07 1.02
C TYR A 59 -14.69 3.25 0.20
N GLY A 60 -14.56 3.95 -0.92
CA GLY A 60 -15.62 4.09 -1.90
C GLY A 60 -15.07 4.02 -3.32
N ASP A 61 -15.78 3.35 -4.21
CA ASP A 61 -15.47 3.34 -5.63
C ASP A 61 -16.72 3.42 -6.49
N VAL A 62 -16.52 3.95 -7.69
CA VAL A 62 -17.50 3.92 -8.79
C VAL A 62 -16.78 3.39 -10.02
N LEU A 63 -17.40 2.44 -10.70
CA LEU A 63 -16.86 1.76 -11.85
C LEU A 63 -17.88 1.69 -12.98
N LEU A 64 -17.52 2.18 -14.13
CA LEU A 64 -18.22 2.00 -15.39
C LEU A 64 -17.57 0.82 -16.13
N ASN A 65 -18.37 -0.19 -16.47
CA ASN A 65 -17.92 -1.38 -17.17
C ASN A 65 -18.51 -1.42 -18.57
N ILE A 66 -17.65 -1.66 -19.53
CA ILE A 66 -17.98 -1.78 -20.98
C ILE A 66 -17.56 -3.17 -21.41
N ASN A 67 -18.47 -3.92 -21.99
CA ASN A 67 -18.20 -5.21 -22.60
C ASN A 67 -18.98 -5.32 -23.91
N LYS A 68 -18.32 -5.11 -25.03
CA LYS A 68 -18.98 -5.00 -26.32
C LYS A 68 -18.26 -5.75 -27.42
N MET A 69 -19.04 -6.46 -28.22
CA MET A 69 -18.58 -7.02 -29.49
C MET A 69 -18.94 -6.07 -30.62
N PHE A 70 -18.00 -5.83 -31.53
CA PHE A 70 -18.19 -5.06 -32.75
C PHE A 70 -18.04 -5.99 -33.95
N GLY A 71 -19.17 -6.36 -34.54
CA GLY A 71 -19.22 -7.41 -35.51
C GLY A 71 -18.79 -8.76 -34.93
N GLU A 72 -18.24 -9.63 -35.79
CA GLU A 72 -17.82 -10.98 -35.40
C GLU A 72 -16.35 -11.04 -34.90
N ASN A 73 -15.56 -10.02 -35.16
CA ASN A 73 -14.11 -10.10 -35.02
C ASN A 73 -13.53 -9.26 -33.87
N TRP A 74 -14.20 -8.20 -33.45
CA TRP A 74 -13.65 -7.28 -32.45
C TRP A 74 -14.38 -7.38 -31.12
N SER A 75 -13.63 -7.47 -30.05
CA SER A 75 -14.13 -7.36 -28.68
C SER A 75 -13.48 -6.19 -27.95
N LEU A 76 -14.26 -5.49 -27.15
CA LEU A 76 -13.79 -4.45 -26.24
C LEU A 76 -14.30 -4.76 -24.83
N GLN A 77 -13.37 -4.92 -23.92
CA GLN A 77 -13.64 -4.90 -22.47
C GLN A 77 -12.94 -3.69 -21.89
N ALA A 78 -13.68 -2.77 -21.28
CA ALA A 78 -13.07 -1.58 -20.70
C ALA A 78 -13.72 -1.24 -19.36
N ASN A 79 -12.92 -0.66 -18.48
CA ASN A 79 -13.37 -0.15 -17.20
C ASN A 79 -12.85 1.26 -17.01
N ILE A 80 -13.71 2.16 -16.51
CA ILE A 80 -13.32 3.51 -16.10
C ILE A 80 -13.82 3.68 -14.69
N GLY A 81 -12.98 4.10 -13.77
CA GLY A 81 -13.35 4.19 -12.37
C GLY A 81 -12.66 5.29 -11.60
N ALA A 82 -13.26 5.62 -10.48
CA ALA A 82 -12.69 6.49 -9.47
C ALA A 82 -12.79 5.82 -8.09
N VAL A 83 -11.78 6.05 -7.26
CA VAL A 83 -11.68 5.50 -5.91
C VAL A 83 -11.34 6.59 -4.92
N ILE A 84 -11.92 6.52 -3.75
CA ILE A 84 -11.48 7.24 -2.56
C ILE A 84 -11.28 6.26 -1.41
N SER A 85 -10.15 6.37 -0.72
CA SER A 85 -9.85 5.62 0.50
C SER A 85 -9.36 6.59 1.57
N ASP A 86 -9.97 6.52 2.75
CA ASP A 86 -9.63 7.33 3.92
C ASP A 86 -9.30 6.36 5.06
N ILE A 87 -8.08 6.45 5.58
CA ILE A 87 -7.59 5.60 6.67
C ILE A 87 -7.23 6.51 7.82
N ARG A 88 -7.74 6.19 8.99
CA ARG A 88 -7.48 6.94 10.23
C ARG A 88 -7.14 5.97 11.34
N GLN A 89 -6.16 6.33 12.13
CA GLN A 89 -5.84 5.70 13.40
C GLN A 89 -5.89 6.73 14.52
N ASP A 90 -6.54 6.37 15.62
CA ASP A 90 -6.53 7.11 16.87
C ASP A 90 -6.03 6.16 17.96
N ALA A 91 -5.08 6.61 18.78
CA ALA A 91 -4.52 5.82 19.84
C ALA A 91 -4.48 6.62 21.15
N PHE A 92 -4.81 5.94 22.22
CA PHE A 92 -4.75 6.47 23.58
C PHE A 92 -3.96 5.51 24.47
N LYS A 93 -2.96 6.02 25.20
CA LYS A 93 -2.08 5.25 26.05
C LYS A 93 -1.97 5.90 27.44
N ASN A 94 -2.10 5.07 28.47
CA ASN A 94 -1.67 5.37 29.83
C ASN A 94 -0.76 4.24 30.29
N ARG A 95 0.46 4.55 30.71
CA ARG A 95 1.43 3.57 31.15
C ARG A 95 2.33 4.20 32.23
N GLY A 96 2.52 3.51 33.32
CA GLY A 96 3.44 3.95 34.35
C GLY A 96 3.50 3.01 35.53
N PRO A 97 4.45 3.23 36.46
CA PRO A 97 4.55 2.50 37.71
C PRO A 97 3.35 2.79 38.60
N ILE A 98 2.94 1.80 39.39
CA ILE A 98 1.94 2.00 40.44
C ILE A 98 2.58 2.83 41.56
N MET A 99 1.87 3.86 42.06
CA MET A 99 2.38 4.75 43.11
C MET A 99 2.78 3.99 44.38
N GLU A 100 3.76 4.48 45.13
CA GLU A 100 4.23 3.82 46.34
C GLU A 100 3.18 3.73 47.47
N SER A 101 2.25 4.72 47.50
CA SER A 101 1.09 4.69 48.41
C SER A 101 -0.05 3.81 47.91
N GLY A 102 0.10 3.19 46.77
CA GLY A 102 -0.90 2.33 46.13
C GLY A 102 -0.90 0.90 46.69
N ILE A 103 -1.79 0.11 46.11
CA ILE A 103 -1.91 -1.31 46.47
C ILE A 103 -1.14 -2.14 45.45
N ALA A 104 -0.22 -2.98 45.92
CA ALA A 104 0.59 -3.84 45.07
C ALA A 104 -0.28 -4.72 44.15
N ASN A 105 0.05 -4.75 42.85
CA ASN A 105 -0.63 -5.55 41.84
C ASN A 105 -2.12 -5.18 41.61
N LEU A 106 -2.58 -4.01 42.07
CA LEU A 106 -3.87 -3.46 41.73
C LEU A 106 -3.73 -2.64 40.44
N PHE A 107 -3.94 -3.32 39.28
CA PHE A 107 -3.75 -2.75 37.95
C PHE A 107 -4.93 -1.88 37.53
N ASN A 108 -4.84 -0.60 37.83
CA ASN A 108 -5.83 0.41 37.49
C ASN A 108 -5.15 1.76 37.20
N VAL A 109 -5.70 2.54 36.27
CA VAL A 109 -5.10 3.81 35.83
C VAL A 109 -5.00 4.85 36.95
N PHE A 110 -5.90 4.86 37.92
CA PHE A 110 -5.84 5.79 39.07
C PHE A 110 -4.79 5.41 40.14
N GLN A 111 -4.21 4.22 40.03
CA GLN A 111 -3.07 3.78 40.88
C GLN A 111 -1.71 4.19 40.30
N LEU A 112 -1.69 4.75 39.09
CA LEU A 112 -0.43 5.16 38.46
C LEU A 112 0.14 6.40 39.11
N ASP A 113 1.46 6.43 39.24
CA ASP A 113 2.21 7.57 39.77
C ASP A 113 2.10 8.75 38.76
N ASP A 114 1.42 9.81 39.16
CA ASP A 114 1.17 10.98 38.29
C ASP A 114 2.44 11.68 37.81
N THR A 115 3.57 11.51 38.54
CA THR A 115 4.85 12.12 38.15
C THR A 115 5.59 11.31 37.10
N ARG A 116 5.37 9.98 37.05
CA ARG A 116 6.06 9.04 36.17
C ARG A 116 5.18 8.44 35.07
N VAL A 117 3.88 8.63 35.12
CA VAL A 117 2.95 8.11 34.12
C VAL A 117 3.16 8.80 32.76
N SER A 118 3.30 7.98 31.72
CA SER A 118 3.25 8.40 30.34
C SER A 118 1.79 8.41 29.86
N ARG A 119 1.31 9.58 29.47
CA ARG A 119 -0.03 9.78 28.91
C ARG A 119 0.13 10.29 27.48
N GLU A 120 -0.41 9.55 26.55
CA GLU A 120 -0.28 9.86 25.13
C GLU A 120 -1.63 9.75 24.44
N GLN A 121 -1.93 10.75 23.63
CA GLN A 121 -2.99 10.67 22.63
C GLN A 121 -2.34 10.98 21.30
N SER A 122 -2.35 10.01 20.39
CA SER A 122 -1.75 10.09 19.08
C SER A 122 -2.73 9.62 18.00
N GLY A 123 -2.42 9.93 16.78
CA GLY A 123 -3.21 9.49 15.66
C GLY A 123 -2.70 10.05 14.34
N TRP A 124 -3.23 9.51 13.27
CA TRP A 124 -2.90 9.96 11.93
C TRP A 124 -4.07 9.69 10.98
N ARG A 125 -4.08 10.43 9.89
CA ARG A 125 -5.03 10.24 8.80
C ARG A 125 -4.32 10.25 7.47
N GLU A 126 -4.75 9.39 6.58
CA GLU A 126 -4.22 9.20 5.25
C GLU A 126 -5.36 9.05 4.26
N GLN A 127 -5.29 9.76 3.15
CA GLN A 127 -6.30 9.71 2.11
C GLN A 127 -5.68 9.44 0.76
N TYR A 128 -6.31 8.58 -0.02
CA TYR A 128 -6.01 8.31 -1.42
C TYR A 128 -7.20 8.63 -2.27
N GLN A 129 -6.98 9.38 -3.33
CA GLN A 129 -7.94 9.57 -4.41
C GLN A 129 -7.32 9.07 -5.69
N SER A 130 -8.11 8.41 -6.53
CA SER A 130 -7.60 7.79 -7.76
C SER A 130 -8.63 7.83 -8.86
N VAL A 131 -8.14 8.02 -10.08
CA VAL A 131 -8.91 7.82 -11.29
C VAL A 131 -8.15 6.86 -12.19
N PHE A 132 -8.84 5.89 -12.75
CA PHE A 132 -8.21 4.89 -13.61
C PHE A 132 -9.10 4.49 -14.78
N ALA A 133 -8.44 3.99 -15.81
CA ALA A 133 -9.08 3.35 -16.95
C ALA A 133 -8.27 2.13 -17.38
N SER A 134 -8.96 1.09 -17.80
CA SER A 134 -8.38 -0.07 -18.47
C SER A 134 -9.20 -0.44 -19.69
N ALA A 135 -8.54 -0.91 -20.75
CA ALA A 135 -9.18 -1.41 -21.94
C ALA A 135 -8.42 -2.62 -22.47
N GLU A 136 -9.15 -3.67 -22.78
CA GLU A 136 -8.64 -4.80 -23.56
C GLU A 136 -9.39 -4.86 -24.90
N ILE A 137 -8.64 -4.81 -25.97
CA ILE A 137 -9.14 -4.90 -27.34
C ILE A 137 -8.72 -6.27 -27.88
N GLY A 138 -9.69 -7.09 -28.23
CA GLY A 138 -9.49 -8.40 -28.86
C GLY A 138 -9.84 -8.37 -30.35
N TYR A 139 -9.05 -9.07 -31.15
CA TYR A 139 -9.31 -9.26 -32.56
C TYR A 139 -9.25 -10.73 -32.95
N LYS A 140 -10.33 -11.23 -33.53
CA LYS A 140 -10.50 -12.63 -33.97
C LYS A 140 -10.23 -13.68 -32.91
N GLY A 141 -10.36 -13.33 -31.61
CA GLY A 141 -10.00 -14.25 -30.53
C GLY A 141 -8.52 -14.63 -30.46
N ALA A 142 -7.68 -14.04 -31.30
CA ALA A 142 -6.28 -14.38 -31.46
C ALA A 142 -5.34 -13.27 -30.97
N TYR A 143 -5.65 -12.03 -31.21
CA TYR A 143 -4.83 -10.87 -30.83
C TYR A 143 -5.50 -10.10 -29.71
N TYR A 144 -4.73 -9.71 -28.71
CA TYR A 144 -5.22 -8.90 -27.61
C TYR A 144 -4.24 -7.77 -27.30
N LEU A 145 -4.76 -6.58 -27.12
CA LEU A 145 -4.04 -5.40 -26.66
C LEU A 145 -4.72 -4.90 -25.38
N THR A 146 -3.96 -4.86 -24.29
CA THR A 146 -4.42 -4.35 -23.00
C THR A 146 -3.72 -3.03 -22.69
N LEU A 147 -4.48 -1.99 -22.39
CA LEU A 147 -4.01 -0.67 -22.00
C LEU A 147 -4.56 -0.33 -20.63
N THR A 148 -3.73 0.14 -19.71
CA THR A 148 -4.20 0.68 -18.45
C THR A 148 -3.53 1.99 -18.12
N GLY A 149 -4.24 2.84 -17.40
CA GLY A 149 -3.70 4.07 -16.86
C GLY A 149 -4.40 4.41 -15.57
N ARG A 150 -3.63 4.84 -14.57
CA ARG A 150 -4.16 5.28 -13.29
C ARG A 150 -3.39 6.50 -12.82
N ASN A 151 -4.09 7.47 -12.26
CA ASN A 151 -3.50 8.59 -11.55
C ASN A 151 -3.97 8.58 -10.10
N ASP A 152 -3.01 8.65 -9.17
CA ASP A 152 -3.26 8.67 -7.74
C ASP A 152 -2.85 10.02 -7.14
N TRP A 153 -3.66 10.51 -6.21
CA TRP A 153 -3.41 11.68 -5.35
C TRP A 153 -3.38 11.22 -3.88
N PRO A 154 -2.27 10.64 -3.41
CA PRO A 154 -2.12 10.30 -2.01
C PRO A 154 -1.82 11.54 -1.16
N SER A 155 -2.39 11.61 0.04
CA SER A 155 -2.16 12.74 0.95
C SER A 155 -0.70 12.90 1.38
N GLN A 156 0.11 11.85 1.30
CA GLN A 156 1.55 11.90 1.58
C GLN A 156 2.30 12.88 0.67
N LEU A 157 1.81 13.08 -0.56
CA LEU A 157 2.38 14.01 -1.52
C LEU A 157 1.87 15.45 -1.34
N ALA A 158 0.89 15.67 -0.48
CA ALA A 158 0.29 16.98 -0.25
C ALA A 158 1.13 17.80 0.74
N GLY A 159 2.31 18.24 0.36
CA GLY A 159 3.19 19.03 1.20
C GLY A 159 4.21 19.84 0.39
N PRO A 160 4.79 20.90 0.99
CA PRO A 160 5.67 21.82 0.30
C PRO A 160 7.00 21.20 -0.13
N GLN A 161 7.38 20.07 0.43
CA GLN A 161 8.62 19.35 0.12
C GLN A 161 8.44 18.31 -1.00
N SER A 162 7.22 18.08 -1.48
CA SER A 162 6.95 17.18 -2.60
C SER A 162 6.99 17.92 -3.93
N VAL A 163 7.61 17.31 -4.94
CA VAL A 163 7.66 17.84 -6.32
C VAL A 163 6.28 17.80 -6.98
N SER A 164 5.46 16.82 -6.62
CA SER A 164 4.15 16.59 -7.25
C SER A 164 3.14 16.09 -6.24
N SER A 165 1.90 16.54 -6.37
CA SER A 165 0.77 16.06 -5.56
C SER A 165 0.16 14.76 -6.08
N SER A 166 0.60 14.27 -7.23
CA SER A 166 0.08 13.05 -7.85
C SER A 166 1.13 12.33 -8.67
N PHE A 167 0.86 11.10 -9.01
CA PHE A 167 1.66 10.36 -9.99
C PHE A 167 0.76 9.48 -10.87
N PHE A 168 1.15 9.43 -12.15
CA PHE A 168 0.49 8.61 -13.16
C PHE A 168 1.31 7.36 -13.44
N TYR A 169 0.63 6.23 -13.57
CA TYR A 169 1.26 4.96 -13.92
C TYR A 169 0.47 4.23 -15.02
N PRO A 170 1.07 4.16 -16.20
CA PRO A 170 0.54 3.43 -17.34
C PRO A 170 1.00 1.97 -17.37
N SER A 171 0.24 1.14 -18.07
CA SER A 171 0.72 -0.14 -18.56
C SER A 171 0.21 -0.44 -19.97
N VAL A 172 0.97 -1.25 -20.69
CA VAL A 172 0.58 -1.80 -21.97
C VAL A 172 0.95 -3.28 -22.02
N GLY A 173 0.02 -4.11 -22.47
CA GLY A 173 0.23 -5.53 -22.70
C GLY A 173 -0.29 -5.93 -24.07
N ALA A 174 0.43 -6.82 -24.72
CA ALA A 174 -0.02 -7.44 -25.97
C ALA A 174 0.12 -8.95 -25.88
N SER A 175 -0.82 -9.68 -26.46
CA SER A 175 -0.68 -11.13 -26.57
C SER A 175 -1.29 -11.64 -27.86
N VAL A 176 -0.73 -12.75 -28.32
CA VAL A 176 -1.21 -13.46 -29.50
C VAL A 176 -1.39 -14.94 -29.17
N VAL A 177 -2.56 -15.46 -29.50
CA VAL A 177 -2.89 -16.89 -29.39
C VAL A 177 -2.58 -17.54 -30.73
N LEU A 178 -1.35 -18.03 -30.87
CA LEU A 178 -0.84 -18.60 -32.14
C LEU A 178 -1.64 -19.83 -32.57
N SER A 179 -2.18 -20.58 -31.63
CA SER A 179 -3.04 -21.73 -31.92
C SER A 179 -4.35 -21.38 -32.64
N GLN A 180 -4.79 -20.12 -32.60
CA GLN A 180 -5.96 -19.64 -33.34
C GLN A 180 -5.59 -19.20 -34.80
N LEU A 181 -4.31 -19.03 -35.08
CA LEU A 181 -3.82 -18.48 -36.35
C LEU A 181 -3.23 -19.55 -37.24
N ILE A 182 -2.78 -20.66 -36.67
CA ILE A 182 -2.09 -21.74 -37.40
C ILE A 182 -3.14 -22.81 -37.79
N PRO A 183 -3.55 -22.91 -39.04
CA PRO A 183 -4.37 -24.02 -39.48
C PRO A 183 -3.56 -25.32 -39.35
N ASN A 184 -4.19 -26.41 -38.94
CA ASN A 184 -3.56 -27.73 -38.85
C ASN A 184 -2.39 -27.79 -37.82
N MET A 185 -2.59 -27.26 -36.64
CA MET A 185 -1.64 -27.49 -35.56
C MET A 185 -1.44 -28.98 -35.31
N PRO A 186 -0.22 -29.42 -34.96
CA PRO A 186 0.02 -30.81 -34.56
C PRO A 186 -0.90 -31.23 -33.41
N GLU A 187 -1.48 -32.42 -33.47
CA GLU A 187 -2.40 -32.94 -32.43
C GLU A 187 -1.82 -32.90 -31.03
N ASN A 188 -0.48 -32.98 -30.93
CA ASN A 188 0.26 -32.94 -29.66
C ASN A 188 0.40 -31.51 -29.09
N LEU A 189 0.03 -30.44 -29.82
CA LEU A 189 0.20 -29.05 -29.42
C LEU A 189 -1.17 -28.35 -29.51
N SER A 190 -1.88 -28.29 -28.37
CA SER A 190 -3.28 -27.83 -28.36
C SER A 190 -3.45 -26.31 -28.10
N PHE A 191 -2.42 -25.65 -27.57
CA PHE A 191 -2.48 -24.22 -27.27
C PHE A 191 -1.08 -23.62 -27.24
N VAL A 192 -0.93 -22.46 -27.88
CA VAL A 192 0.30 -21.64 -27.83
C VAL A 192 -0.11 -20.17 -27.75
N LYS A 193 0.35 -19.48 -26.70
CA LYS A 193 0.15 -18.06 -26.49
C LYS A 193 1.48 -17.39 -26.21
N LEU A 194 1.80 -16.34 -26.95
CA LEU A 194 2.91 -15.43 -26.67
C LEU A 194 2.34 -14.17 -26.04
N ARG A 195 3.00 -13.62 -25.02
CA ARG A 195 2.62 -12.39 -24.34
C ARG A 195 3.83 -11.49 -24.09
N GLY A 196 3.59 -10.19 -24.10
CA GLY A 196 4.56 -9.19 -23.69
C GLY A 196 3.85 -8.04 -22.99
N SER A 197 4.45 -7.48 -21.96
CA SER A 197 3.90 -6.34 -21.23
C SER A 197 4.98 -5.40 -20.73
N TRP A 198 4.59 -4.16 -20.57
CA TRP A 198 5.36 -3.14 -19.86
C TRP A 198 4.43 -2.38 -18.92
N ALA A 199 4.93 -2.06 -17.72
CA ALA A 199 4.20 -1.28 -16.72
C ALA A 199 5.16 -0.36 -15.97
N SER A 200 4.66 0.81 -15.60
CA SER A 200 5.34 1.74 -14.71
C SER A 200 4.46 2.01 -13.50
N VAL A 201 4.92 1.68 -12.29
CA VAL A 201 4.16 1.81 -11.05
C VAL A 201 4.84 2.81 -10.14
N GLY A 202 4.05 3.68 -9.51
CA GLY A 202 4.53 4.63 -8.49
C GLY A 202 4.15 4.18 -7.08
N LEU A 203 5.01 4.53 -6.10
CA LEU A 203 4.76 4.36 -4.68
C LEU A 203 5.06 5.68 -3.97
N PRO A 204 4.14 6.21 -3.14
CA PRO A 204 4.41 7.42 -2.37
C PRO A 204 5.46 7.13 -1.27
N PHE A 205 6.14 8.17 -0.83
CA PHE A 205 7.01 8.11 0.34
C PHE A 205 6.21 8.10 1.66
N ALA A 206 6.90 7.94 2.79
CA ALA A 206 6.28 7.85 4.12
C ALA A 206 5.46 9.10 4.48
N ARG A 207 4.46 8.93 5.35
CA ARG A 207 3.65 10.04 5.90
C ARG A 207 4.54 11.07 6.58
N PHE A 208 4.08 12.32 6.55
CA PHE A 208 4.70 13.49 7.18
C PHE A 208 6.09 13.89 6.62
N LEU A 209 6.62 13.12 5.67
CA LEU A 209 7.92 13.44 5.08
C LEU A 209 7.88 14.72 4.24
N ALA A 210 6.81 14.93 3.48
CA ALA A 210 6.61 16.15 2.70
C ALA A 210 6.05 17.33 3.52
N ASN A 211 5.52 17.06 4.69
CA ASN A 211 4.93 18.05 5.60
C ASN A 211 5.23 17.65 7.06
N PRO A 212 6.43 17.94 7.56
CA PRO A 212 6.86 17.61 8.90
C PRO A 212 5.94 18.17 9.98
N VAL A 213 5.78 17.42 11.07
CA VAL A 213 4.94 17.80 12.21
C VAL A 213 5.71 17.70 13.51
N TYR A 214 5.30 18.48 14.52
CA TYR A 214 5.82 18.30 15.88
C TYR A 214 5.29 17.01 16.49
N VAL A 215 6.14 16.33 17.27
CA VAL A 215 5.80 15.09 17.97
C VAL A 215 5.82 15.34 19.47
N TRP A 216 4.77 14.91 20.16
CA TRP A 216 4.74 14.94 21.62
C TRP A 216 5.55 13.78 22.20
N ASP A 217 6.54 14.11 23.03
CA ASP A 217 7.26 13.14 23.84
C ASP A 217 6.54 12.99 25.18
N ALA A 218 5.80 11.91 25.34
CA ALA A 218 4.98 11.66 26.53
C ALA A 218 5.82 11.36 27.78
N ASP A 219 7.03 10.82 27.63
CA ASP A 219 7.92 10.48 28.74
C ASP A 219 8.59 11.73 29.31
N ASN A 220 9.07 12.62 28.43
CA ASN A 220 9.71 13.88 28.83
C ASN A 220 8.74 15.06 28.94
N LYS A 221 7.46 14.87 28.53
CA LYS A 221 6.39 15.89 28.57
C LYS A 221 6.74 17.18 27.82
N VAL A 222 7.36 17.03 26.65
CA VAL A 222 7.79 18.15 25.79
C VAL A 222 7.40 17.91 24.32
N TRP A 223 7.21 18.99 23.58
CA TRP A 223 7.11 18.93 22.16
C TRP A 223 8.50 18.82 21.54
N LYS A 224 8.73 17.82 20.72
CA LYS A 224 9.95 17.66 19.93
C LYS A 224 9.73 18.22 18.53
N THR A 225 10.73 18.94 18.04
CA THR A 225 10.82 19.35 16.64
C THR A 225 11.18 18.14 15.78
N GLU A 226 10.93 18.25 14.49
CA GLU A 226 11.38 17.29 13.49
C GLU A 226 12.90 17.11 13.59
N THR A 227 13.35 15.87 13.70
CA THR A 227 14.77 15.51 13.76
C THR A 227 15.33 15.11 12.41
N ASN A 228 14.48 15.05 11.39
CA ASN A 228 14.89 14.78 10.02
C ASN A 228 15.37 16.07 9.35
N TYR A 229 16.49 15.98 8.63
CA TYR A 229 16.96 17.10 7.82
C TYR A 229 15.91 17.43 6.75
N PRO A 230 15.50 18.70 6.60
CA PRO A 230 14.53 19.10 5.57
C PRO A 230 15.05 18.69 4.19
N PHE A 231 14.28 17.88 3.49
CA PHE A 231 14.56 17.49 2.13
C PHE A 231 13.48 18.05 1.21
N TYR A 232 13.90 18.76 0.18
CA TYR A 232 13.05 19.33 -0.84
C TYR A 232 13.13 18.49 -2.11
N ASP A 233 12.15 18.57 -2.99
CA ASP A 233 12.09 17.82 -4.25
C ASP A 233 11.86 16.30 -4.09
N LEU A 234 11.09 15.89 -3.05
CA LEU A 234 10.68 14.52 -2.87
C LEU A 234 9.84 14.02 -4.06
N LYS A 235 10.24 12.90 -4.62
CA LYS A 235 9.58 12.22 -5.73
C LYS A 235 9.01 10.87 -5.26
N PRO A 236 7.88 10.42 -5.81
CA PRO A 236 7.45 9.04 -5.62
C PRO A 236 8.52 8.06 -6.10
N GLU A 237 8.69 6.97 -5.38
CA GLU A 237 9.45 5.84 -5.87
C GLU A 237 8.77 5.28 -7.12
N ARG A 238 9.55 4.84 -8.11
CA ARG A 238 9.02 4.34 -9.36
C ARG A 238 9.65 3.02 -9.75
N THR A 239 8.81 2.11 -10.20
CA THR A 239 9.22 0.80 -10.70
C THR A 239 8.73 0.61 -12.12
N ASP A 240 9.66 0.49 -13.05
CA ASP A 240 9.39 0.12 -14.44
C ASP A 240 9.70 -1.37 -14.62
N SER A 241 8.75 -2.10 -15.18
CA SER A 241 8.88 -3.53 -15.44
C SER A 241 8.46 -3.88 -16.86
N TRP A 242 9.13 -4.84 -17.45
CA TRP A 242 8.66 -5.50 -18.66
C TRP A 242 8.85 -7.01 -18.56
N GLU A 243 7.94 -7.72 -19.18
CA GLU A 243 7.89 -9.17 -19.21
C GLU A 243 7.57 -9.68 -20.60
N VAL A 244 8.19 -10.79 -21.00
CA VAL A 244 7.81 -11.57 -22.18
C VAL A 244 7.58 -13.01 -21.73
N GLY A 245 6.49 -13.61 -22.14
CA GLY A 245 6.12 -14.95 -21.72
C GLY A 245 5.52 -15.79 -22.84
N LEU A 246 5.71 -17.09 -22.72
CA LEU A 246 5.20 -18.12 -23.60
C LEU A 246 4.43 -19.14 -22.77
N THR A 247 3.18 -19.40 -23.15
CA THR A 247 2.36 -20.46 -22.58
C THR A 247 2.05 -21.49 -23.63
N MET A 248 2.33 -22.76 -23.36
CA MET A 248 2.03 -23.88 -24.26
C MET A 248 1.29 -24.98 -23.53
N ARG A 249 0.36 -25.66 -24.23
CA ARG A 249 -0.24 -26.93 -23.78
C ARG A 249 0.07 -28.00 -24.81
N PHE A 250 0.66 -29.11 -24.37
CA PHE A 250 1.11 -30.18 -25.22
C PHE A 250 0.82 -31.55 -24.63
N LEU A 251 0.79 -32.57 -25.47
CA LEU A 251 0.49 -33.96 -25.09
C LEU A 251 -0.78 -34.12 -24.25
N LYS A 252 -1.78 -33.22 -24.41
CA LYS A 252 -3.06 -33.20 -23.70
C LYS A 252 -2.99 -32.95 -22.19
N HIS A 253 -1.87 -33.24 -21.54
CA HIS A 253 -1.73 -33.24 -20.07
C HIS A 253 -0.74 -32.22 -19.54
N PHE A 254 0.18 -31.71 -20.36
CA PHE A 254 1.23 -30.81 -19.93
C PHE A 254 0.91 -29.35 -20.29
N LYS A 255 1.16 -28.46 -19.34
CA LYS A 255 1.13 -27.02 -19.55
C LYS A 255 2.48 -26.44 -19.16
N LEU A 256 3.19 -25.89 -20.11
CA LEU A 256 4.42 -25.15 -19.89
C LEU A 256 4.14 -23.65 -19.92
N ASP A 257 4.61 -22.96 -18.91
CA ASP A 257 4.62 -21.48 -18.86
C ASP A 257 6.07 -21.04 -18.59
N VAL A 258 6.59 -20.19 -19.46
CA VAL A 258 7.94 -19.63 -19.35
C VAL A 258 7.83 -18.14 -19.48
N SER A 259 8.40 -17.38 -18.54
CA SER A 259 8.50 -15.94 -18.65
C SER A 259 9.91 -15.45 -18.32
N TYR A 260 10.28 -14.35 -18.98
CA TYR A 260 11.44 -13.55 -18.65
C TYR A 260 10.98 -12.17 -18.26
N TYR A 261 11.46 -11.67 -17.13
CA TYR A 261 11.14 -10.35 -16.63
C TYR A 261 12.38 -9.52 -16.33
N ASN A 262 12.21 -8.19 -16.39
CA ASN A 262 13.21 -7.23 -15.97
C ASN A 262 12.48 -6.04 -15.32
N THR A 263 12.80 -5.77 -14.08
CA THR A 263 12.21 -4.72 -13.27
C THR A 263 13.31 -3.78 -12.81
N LYS A 264 13.07 -2.47 -12.92
CA LYS A 264 13.96 -1.42 -12.43
C LYS A 264 13.19 -0.48 -11.51
N THR A 265 13.61 -0.42 -10.23
CA THR A 265 13.10 0.54 -9.24
C THR A 265 14.09 1.68 -9.09
N TYR A 266 13.61 2.92 -9.04
CA TYR A 266 14.41 4.13 -8.89
C TYR A 266 13.70 5.17 -8.01
N ASN A 267 14.42 6.23 -7.60
CA ASN A 267 13.99 7.21 -6.58
C ASN A 267 13.70 6.55 -5.22
N GLN A 268 14.43 5.49 -4.87
CA GLN A 268 14.27 4.87 -3.56
C GLN A 268 14.72 5.84 -2.47
N THR A 269 13.93 5.93 -1.41
CA THR A 269 14.22 6.77 -0.26
C THR A 269 15.03 5.98 0.76
N PHE A 270 16.19 6.51 1.13
CA PHE A 270 17.06 6.02 2.19
C PHE A 270 17.11 7.06 3.32
N ASP A 271 17.29 6.58 4.52
CA ASP A 271 17.31 7.37 5.76
C ASP A 271 18.64 7.22 6.54
N PRO A 272 19.81 7.52 5.92
CA PRO A 272 21.06 7.44 6.63
C PRO A 272 21.07 8.35 7.85
N GLN A 273 21.64 7.85 8.93
CA GLN A 273 21.88 8.63 10.13
C GLN A 273 23.02 9.63 9.90
N ILE A 274 22.87 10.82 10.42
CA ILE A 274 23.89 11.88 10.39
C ILE A 274 24.28 12.27 11.80
N SER A 275 25.39 12.99 11.93
CA SER A 275 25.87 13.45 13.22
C SER A 275 24.86 14.37 13.90
N VAL A 276 24.46 14.05 15.12
CA VAL A 276 23.55 14.87 15.94
C VAL A 276 24.05 16.29 16.18
N SER A 277 25.34 16.55 16.01
CA SER A 277 25.91 17.89 16.07
C SER A 277 25.43 18.83 14.97
N SER A 278 24.81 18.29 13.91
CA SER A 278 24.12 19.07 12.87
C SER A 278 22.76 19.62 13.31
N GLY A 279 22.25 19.19 14.47
CA GLY A 279 20.88 19.46 14.92
C GLY A 279 19.83 18.50 14.38
N TYR A 280 20.24 17.54 13.54
CA TYR A 280 19.37 16.53 12.96
C TYR A 280 19.97 15.14 13.17
N SER A 281 19.12 14.11 13.20
CA SER A 281 19.55 12.71 13.35
C SER A 281 19.50 11.92 12.05
N THR A 282 18.65 12.31 11.13
CA THR A 282 18.39 11.56 9.90
C THR A 282 18.37 12.50 8.69
N LEU A 283 18.93 12.04 7.59
CA LEU A 283 18.85 12.70 6.28
C LEU A 283 18.12 11.77 5.31
N TYR A 284 17.03 12.23 4.72
CA TYR A 284 16.40 11.49 3.64
C TYR A 284 17.11 11.77 2.32
N VAL A 285 17.46 10.69 1.63
CA VAL A 285 18.14 10.76 0.32
C VAL A 285 17.38 9.89 -0.66
N GLN A 286 16.99 10.49 -1.80
CA GLN A 286 16.39 9.74 -2.90
C GLN A 286 17.45 9.49 -3.97
N THR A 287 18.03 8.31 -3.95
CA THR A 287 19.11 7.93 -4.85
C THR A 287 19.08 6.44 -5.14
N GLY A 288 19.89 6.05 -6.11
CA GLY A 288 20.03 4.65 -6.46
C GLY A 288 18.93 4.08 -7.35
N SER A 289 19.25 2.97 -7.91
CA SER A 289 18.30 2.15 -8.63
C SER A 289 18.65 0.67 -8.44
N VAL A 290 17.61 -0.13 -8.24
CA VAL A 290 17.73 -1.59 -8.13
C VAL A 290 17.14 -2.21 -9.38
N ARG A 291 17.85 -3.15 -9.97
CA ARG A 291 17.38 -3.92 -11.12
C ARG A 291 17.29 -5.39 -10.76
N ASN A 292 16.12 -5.97 -10.99
CA ASN A 292 15.86 -7.40 -10.87
C ASN A 292 15.50 -7.96 -12.24
N ARG A 293 16.08 -9.11 -12.58
CA ARG A 293 15.75 -9.84 -13.81
C ARG A 293 15.81 -11.34 -13.55
N GLY A 294 14.94 -12.07 -14.19
CA GLY A 294 14.86 -13.51 -13.99
C GLY A 294 14.07 -14.22 -15.06
N VAL A 295 14.16 -15.54 -14.99
CA VAL A 295 13.34 -16.47 -15.78
C VAL A 295 12.50 -17.26 -14.79
N GLU A 296 11.23 -17.37 -15.09
CA GLU A 296 10.29 -18.22 -14.37
C GLU A 296 9.83 -19.35 -15.28
N LEU A 297 9.75 -20.55 -14.73
CA LEU A 297 9.33 -21.75 -15.45
C LEU A 297 8.35 -22.54 -14.58
N ALA A 298 7.19 -22.84 -15.13
CA ALA A 298 6.20 -23.72 -14.54
C ALA A 298 5.79 -24.81 -15.52
N LEU A 299 5.73 -26.07 -15.07
CA LEU A 299 5.33 -27.24 -15.84
C LEU A 299 4.19 -27.96 -15.13
#